data_d6574ff642ce3da94fdb5ab8b4dde7cf
#
_entry.id   d6574ff642ce3da94fdb5ab8b4dde7cf
#
_cell.length_a   1.000
_cell.length_b   1.000
_cell.length_c   1.000
_cell.angle_alpha   90.00
_cell.angle_beta   90.00
_cell.angle_gamma   90.00
#
_symmetry.space_group_name_H-M   'P 1'
#
loop_
_entity.id
_entity.type
_entity.pdbx_description
1 polymer ?
#
loop_
_entity_poly.entity_id
_entity_poly.type
_entity_poly.pdbx_seq_one_letter_code
_entity_poly.pdbx_strand_id
1 'polypeptide(L)' 'MQAIGKALGQSLDQATYAGYRLGFEAAREEAALLAELAGQGALAAQLRAMRPLPDKHEKPA' A
#
# COMPACT_ATOMS: atom_id res chain seq x y z
N MET A 1 10.40 6.20 -22.44
CA MET A 1 9.42 6.17 -21.36
C MET A 1 9.95 5.57 -20.06
N GLN A 2 10.69 4.50 -20.17
CA GLN A 2 11.24 3.87 -18.98
C GLN A 2 12.19 4.79 -18.22
N ALA A 3 12.98 5.58 -18.93
CA ALA A 3 13.92 6.50 -18.29
C ALA A 3 13.19 7.55 -17.45
N ILE A 4 12.04 8.02 -17.92
CA ILE A 4 11.27 9.01 -17.20
C ILE A 4 10.70 8.42 -15.91
N GLY A 5 10.13 7.22 -16.00
CA GLY A 5 9.59 6.56 -14.82
C GLY A 5 10.67 6.28 -13.78
N LYS A 6 11.85 5.88 -14.25
CA LYS A 6 12.97 5.60 -13.37
C LYS A 6 13.45 6.87 -12.65
N ALA A 7 13.58 7.96 -13.39
CA ALA A 7 14.00 9.23 -12.82
C ALA A 7 13.00 9.74 -11.80
N LEU A 8 11.72 9.64 -12.08
CA LEU A 8 10.70 10.06 -11.14
C LEU A 8 10.73 9.22 -9.87
N GLY A 9 10.92 7.92 -10.01
CA GLY A 9 11.00 7.04 -8.85
C GLY A 9 12.17 7.39 -7.95
N GLN A 10 13.30 7.75 -8.53
CA GLN A 10 14.48 8.10 -7.75
C GLN A 10 14.33 9.45 -7.07
N SER A 11 13.81 10.45 -7.78
CA SER A 11 13.75 11.81 -7.27
C SER A 11 12.61 12.02 -6.26
N LEU A 12 11.58 11.18 -6.31
CA LEU A 12 10.42 11.30 -5.44
C LEU A 12 10.35 10.19 -4.40
N ASP A 13 11.50 9.67 -4.02
CA ASP A 13 11.56 8.47 -3.20
C ASP A 13 10.69 8.54 -1.94
N GLN A 14 10.88 9.55 -1.11
CA GLN A 14 10.13 9.68 0.13
C GLN A 14 8.68 10.05 -0.11
N ALA A 15 8.44 10.96 -1.04
CA ALA A 15 7.08 11.34 -1.39
C ALA A 15 6.32 10.17 -2.00
N THR A 16 7.02 9.37 -2.81
CA THR A 16 6.44 8.19 -3.43
C THR A 16 6.04 7.17 -2.37
N TYR A 17 6.86 7.00 -1.33
CA TYR A 17 6.50 6.08 -0.27
C TYR A 17 5.23 6.52 0.46
N ALA A 18 5.12 7.81 0.77
CA ALA A 18 3.93 8.31 1.43
C ALA A 18 2.68 8.07 0.57
N GLY A 19 2.79 8.31 -0.74
CA GLY A 19 1.71 8.05 -1.66
C GLY A 19 1.37 6.56 -1.75
N TYR A 20 2.39 5.72 -1.81
CA TYR A 20 2.20 4.29 -1.82
C TYR A 20 1.45 3.83 -0.57
N ARG A 21 1.85 4.32 0.59
CA ARG A 21 1.24 3.92 1.85
C ARG A 21 -0.22 4.35 1.92
N LEU A 22 -0.52 5.58 1.54
CA LEU A 22 -1.90 6.06 1.52
C LEU A 22 -2.75 5.26 0.55
N GLY A 23 -2.22 4.99 -0.65
CA GLY A 23 -2.92 4.17 -1.63
C GLY A 23 -3.14 2.75 -1.14
N PHE A 24 -2.13 2.18 -0.50
CA PHE A 24 -2.23 0.83 0.06
C PHE A 24 -3.36 0.78 1.10
N GLU A 25 -3.38 1.75 2.02
CA GLU A 25 -4.37 1.75 3.08
C GLU A 25 -5.78 1.92 2.53
N ALA A 26 -5.96 2.79 1.55
CA ALA A 26 -7.25 2.97 0.92
C ALA A 26 -7.70 1.72 0.16
N ALA A 27 -6.81 1.13 -0.61
CA ALA A 27 -7.13 -0.08 -1.37
C ALA A 27 -7.43 -1.25 -0.45
N ARG A 28 -6.67 -1.36 0.65
CA ARG A 28 -6.89 -2.41 1.63
C ARG A 28 -8.29 -2.31 2.23
N GLU A 29 -8.72 -1.12 2.59
CA GLU A 29 -10.05 -0.93 3.15
C GLU A 29 -11.13 -1.22 2.13
N GLU A 30 -10.95 -0.78 0.89
CA GLU A 30 -11.90 -1.10 -0.17
C GLU A 30 -12.00 -2.61 -0.38
N ALA A 31 -10.88 -3.30 -0.42
CA ALA A 31 -10.87 -4.75 -0.60
C ALA A 31 -11.57 -5.45 0.56
N ALA A 32 -11.33 -4.98 1.79
CA ALA A 32 -11.96 -5.58 2.96
C ALA A 32 -13.47 -5.38 2.93
N LEU A 33 -13.94 -4.21 2.51
CA LEU A 33 -15.36 -3.97 2.37
C LEU A 33 -15.99 -4.88 1.32
N LEU A 34 -15.32 -5.06 0.19
CA LEU A 34 -15.80 -5.98 -0.84
C LEU A 34 -15.87 -7.42 -0.31
N ALA A 35 -14.89 -7.81 0.46
CA ALA A 35 -14.89 -9.15 1.07
C ALA A 35 -16.07 -9.30 2.03
N GLU A 36 -16.36 -8.28 2.83
CA GLU A 36 -17.50 -8.31 3.73
C GLU A 36 -18.81 -8.42 2.95
N LEU A 37 -18.96 -7.64 1.90
CA LEU A 37 -20.16 -7.69 1.07
C LEU A 37 -20.34 -9.04 0.41
N ALA A 38 -19.25 -9.73 0.14
CA ALA A 38 -19.28 -11.09 -0.42
C ALA A 38 -19.48 -12.17 0.65
N GLY A 39 -19.70 -11.79 1.89
CA GLY A 39 -19.88 -12.75 2.97
C GLY A 39 -18.57 -13.39 3.45
N GLN A 40 -17.42 -12.77 3.15
CA GLN A 40 -16.11 -13.30 3.48
C GLN A 40 -15.51 -12.50 4.63
N GLY A 41 -16.15 -12.56 5.80
CA GLY A 41 -15.70 -11.78 6.95
C GLY A 41 -14.31 -12.14 7.43
N ALA A 42 -13.94 -13.41 7.39
CA ALA A 42 -12.60 -13.83 7.79
C ALA A 42 -11.54 -13.27 6.83
N LEU A 43 -11.86 -13.29 5.53
CA LEU A 43 -10.95 -12.70 4.54
C LEU A 43 -10.83 -11.20 4.73
N ALA A 44 -11.93 -10.53 5.04
CA ALA A 44 -11.90 -9.09 5.31
C ALA A 44 -10.98 -8.77 6.48
N ALA A 45 -11.02 -9.57 7.54
CA ALA A 45 -10.14 -9.37 8.68
C ALA A 45 -8.68 -9.57 8.29
N GLN A 46 -8.39 -10.56 7.46
CA GLN A 46 -7.03 -10.78 6.98
C GLN A 46 -6.54 -9.62 6.12
N LEU A 47 -7.41 -9.09 5.27
CA LEU A 47 -7.05 -7.95 4.44
C LEU A 47 -6.73 -6.73 5.30
N ARG A 48 -7.52 -6.47 6.32
CA ARG A 48 -7.28 -5.34 7.22
C ARG A 48 -6.00 -5.49 8.02
N ALA A 49 -5.54 -6.71 8.21
CA ALA A 49 -4.29 -6.99 8.91
C ALA A 49 -3.06 -6.82 8.01
N MET A 50 -3.25 -6.69 6.71
CA MET A 50 -2.13 -6.48 5.81
C MET A 50 -1.48 -5.13 6.07
N ARG A 51 -0.17 -5.10 6.01
CA ARG A 51 0.60 -3.87 6.22
C ARG A 51 1.37 -3.52 4.97
N PRO A 52 1.56 -2.23 4.69
CA PRO A 52 2.38 -1.85 3.55
C PRO A 52 3.82 -2.25 3.78
N LEU A 53 4.56 -2.36 2.68
CA LEU A 53 5.99 -2.61 2.78
C LEU A 53 6.65 -1.46 3.55
N PRO A 54 7.66 -1.75 4.37
CA PRO A 54 8.31 -0.68 5.13
C PRO A 54 9.07 0.27 4.21
N ASP A 55 9.18 1.51 4.67
CA ASP A 55 10.00 2.50 3.99
C ASP A 55 11.44 2.04 4.06
N LYS A 56 12.14 2.11 2.93
CA LYS A 56 13.54 1.69 2.90
C LYS A 56 14.44 2.56 3.76
N HIS A 57 13.97 3.75 4.13
CA HIS A 57 14.70 4.65 5.02
C HIS A 57 14.34 4.43 6.49
N GLU A 58 13.39 3.55 6.76
CA GLU A 58 12.97 3.28 8.12
C GLU A 58 13.99 2.39 8.80
N LYS A 59 14.40 2.78 9.99
CA LYS A 59 15.37 1.97 10.72
C LYS A 59 14.67 0.79 11.36
N PRO A 60 15.29 -0.38 11.33
CA PRO A 60 14.71 -1.54 12.02
C PRO A 60 14.67 -1.27 13.52
N ALA A 61 13.60 -1.71 14.15
CA ALA A 61 13.40 -1.51 15.58
C ALA A 61 14.38 -2.34 16.40
#